data_3e50f22d5395cde52722a44863421a83
#
_entry.id   3e50f22d5395cde52722a44863421a83
#
_cell.length_a   1.000
_cell.length_b   1.000
_cell.length_c   1.000
_cell.angle_alpha   90.00
_cell.angle_beta   90.00
_cell.angle_gamma   90.00
#
_symmetry.space_group_name_H-M   'P 1'
#
loop_
_entity.id
_entity.type
_entity.pdbx_description
1 polymer ?
#
loop_
_entity_poly.entity_id
_entity_poly.type
_entity_poly.pdbx_seq_one_letter_code
_entity_poly.pdbx_strand_id
1 'polypeptide(L)'
;MARLASLIRGSFYPAHPEAIATVLPHLRPPNGKFSICDPCCGRGEAIKQIADGLCCLPGNVHAIELSDIRGVECKEVLAGCRVLSPCAFEGAAITSHSFGLMYLNPPYSDEIGGGERVEYAFLLRATRLLCTKGVLAFVLPEYVVRGDSDMQRHLMANFRQISMLRFPEEHRKYDECVILAVKRGTPVTSDKAERILPDVPVYDIPESRNPSRFEKVELTDTEVLSILANSPLRRSLLTPKDMDVVPRPPIPLGAGHTSLLVASGQLDGIVRPENEPPHVVRGTVRKSEYLARTEVKENEKSTSTTQIYSERITPIVRVATVDGEIITIGAAQEESDEL
;
A
#
# COMPACT_ATOMS: atom_id res chain seq x y z
N MET A 1 0.64 15.54 8.98
CA MET A 1 0.23 14.82 10.21
C MET A 1 -0.61 13.57 9.90
N ALA A 2 -1.52 13.60 8.92
CA ALA A 2 -2.34 12.42 8.55
C ALA A 2 -1.50 11.19 8.11
N ARG A 3 -0.43 11.39 7.33
CA ARG A 3 0.43 10.32 6.82
C ARG A 3 1.18 9.55 7.92
N LEU A 4 1.65 10.25 8.96
CA LEU A 4 2.35 9.62 10.09
C LEU A 4 1.39 8.79 10.95
N ALA A 5 0.18 9.29 11.19
CA ALA A 5 -0.86 8.56 11.93
C ALA A 5 -1.36 7.31 11.17
N SER A 6 -1.39 7.36 9.84
CA SER A 6 -1.70 6.22 8.97
C SER A 6 -0.60 5.16 9.05
N LEU A 7 0.68 5.55 8.94
CA LEU A 7 1.82 4.65 9.06
C LEU A 7 1.89 3.98 10.44
N ILE A 8 1.64 4.73 11.52
CA ILE A 8 1.64 4.21 12.91
C ILE A 8 0.52 3.18 13.10
N ARG A 9 -0.65 3.38 12.47
CA ARG A 9 -1.77 2.43 12.53
C ARG A 9 -1.64 1.28 11.52
N GLY A 10 -0.58 1.23 10.73
CA GLY A 10 -0.41 0.24 9.67
C GLY A 10 -1.54 0.29 8.63
N SER A 11 -2.04 1.49 8.34
CA SER A 11 -3.15 1.75 7.40
C SER A 11 -4.41 0.92 7.68
N PHE A 12 -4.68 0.63 8.96
CA PHE A 12 -5.84 -0.14 9.38
C PHE A 12 -7.06 0.76 9.64
N TYR A 13 -8.09 0.59 8.85
CA TYR A 13 -9.36 1.32 8.91
C TYR A 13 -10.53 0.33 8.98
N PRO A 14 -10.86 -0.19 10.19
CA PRO A 14 -11.96 -1.15 10.35
C PRO A 14 -13.29 -0.46 10.05
N ALA A 15 -14.13 -1.12 9.26
CA ALA A 15 -15.51 -0.70 9.08
C ALA A 15 -16.32 -0.96 10.37
N HIS A 16 -17.18 0.00 10.72
CA HIS A 16 -18.04 -0.15 11.90
C HIS A 16 -19.05 -1.31 11.68
N PRO A 17 -19.37 -2.13 12.70
CA PRO A 17 -20.32 -3.24 12.56
C PRO A 17 -21.70 -2.82 12.01
N GLU A 18 -22.21 -1.64 12.41
CA GLU A 18 -23.47 -1.11 11.89
C GLU A 18 -23.38 -0.72 10.42
N ALA A 19 -22.22 -0.23 9.95
CA ALA A 19 -22.00 0.02 8.54
C ALA A 19 -22.01 -1.29 7.73
N ILE A 20 -21.43 -2.37 8.26
CA ILE A 20 -21.52 -3.70 7.63
C ILE A 20 -22.96 -4.22 7.63
N ALA A 21 -23.71 -3.99 8.71
CA ALA A 21 -25.11 -4.39 8.79
C ALA A 21 -25.98 -3.76 7.69
N THR A 22 -25.63 -2.57 7.18
CA THR A 22 -26.37 -1.94 6.06
C THR A 22 -26.11 -2.63 4.72
N VAL A 23 -25.01 -3.36 4.57
CA VAL A 23 -24.66 -4.08 3.33
C VAL A 23 -25.41 -5.43 3.24
N LEU A 24 -25.60 -6.11 4.36
CA LEU A 24 -26.16 -7.45 4.41
C LEU A 24 -27.53 -7.60 3.73
N PRO A 25 -28.51 -6.68 3.89
CA PRO A 25 -29.82 -6.78 3.21
C PRO A 25 -29.74 -6.78 1.68
N HIS A 26 -28.61 -6.30 1.13
CA HIS A 26 -28.36 -6.24 -0.30
C HIS A 26 -27.63 -7.49 -0.84
N LEU A 27 -27.34 -8.48 0.00
CA LEU A 27 -26.66 -9.71 -0.39
C LEU A 27 -27.57 -10.91 -0.15
N ARG A 28 -27.74 -11.73 -1.17
CA ARG A 28 -28.51 -12.98 -1.09
C ARG A 28 -27.61 -14.17 -1.37
N PRO A 29 -27.44 -15.08 -0.39
CA PRO A 29 -26.65 -16.30 -0.60
C PRO A 29 -27.40 -17.27 -1.54
N PRO A 30 -26.69 -18.15 -2.27
CA PRO A 30 -27.30 -19.23 -3.04
C PRO A 30 -27.78 -20.35 -2.11
N ASN A 31 -28.64 -21.25 -2.65
CA ASN A 31 -29.02 -22.46 -1.93
C ASN A 31 -27.86 -23.47 -1.77
N GLY A 32 -26.88 -23.38 -2.61
CA GLY A 32 -25.68 -24.26 -2.60
C GLY A 32 -24.47 -23.64 -1.90
N LYS A 33 -23.33 -24.24 -2.14
CA LYS A 33 -22.05 -23.78 -1.54
C LYS A 33 -21.53 -22.55 -2.28
N PHE A 34 -20.99 -21.61 -1.50
CA PHE A 34 -20.28 -20.45 -2.04
C PHE A 34 -19.07 -20.11 -1.15
N SER A 35 -18.09 -19.46 -1.74
CA SER A 35 -16.86 -19.02 -1.05
C SER A 35 -16.79 -17.51 -1.04
N ILE A 36 -16.35 -16.98 0.10
CA ILE A 36 -16.15 -15.55 0.29
C ILE A 36 -14.69 -15.25 0.64
N CYS A 37 -14.23 -14.07 0.29
CA CYS A 37 -12.85 -13.62 0.58
C CYS A 37 -12.79 -12.16 0.99
N ASP A 38 -11.95 -11.89 2.00
CA ASP A 38 -11.48 -10.55 2.38
C ASP A 38 -9.95 -10.56 2.31
N PRO A 39 -9.33 -9.90 1.33
CA PRO A 39 -7.87 -9.91 1.15
C PRO A 39 -7.12 -8.90 2.04
N CYS A 40 -7.80 -8.17 2.90
CA CYS A 40 -7.23 -7.18 3.82
C CYS A 40 -8.05 -7.11 5.12
N CYS A 41 -8.30 -8.29 5.71
CA CYS A 41 -9.34 -8.51 6.71
C CYS A 41 -9.10 -7.85 8.08
N GLY A 42 -7.91 -7.31 8.34
CA GLY A 42 -7.61 -6.76 9.64
C GLY A 42 -7.74 -7.80 10.76
N ARG A 43 -8.62 -7.55 11.72
CA ARG A 43 -8.96 -8.49 12.79
C ARG A 43 -10.00 -9.54 12.40
N GLY A 44 -10.53 -9.47 11.19
CA GLY A 44 -11.50 -10.45 10.69
C GLY A 44 -12.97 -10.18 11.06
N GLU A 45 -13.25 -9.11 11.81
CA GLU A 45 -14.60 -8.82 12.34
C GLU A 45 -15.63 -8.59 11.22
N ALA A 46 -15.28 -7.80 10.18
CA ALA A 46 -16.17 -7.48 9.08
C ALA A 46 -16.56 -8.72 8.26
N ILE A 47 -15.56 -9.52 7.84
CA ILE A 47 -15.84 -10.75 7.08
C ILE A 47 -16.55 -11.81 7.92
N LYS A 48 -16.31 -11.84 9.23
CA LYS A 48 -17.03 -12.71 10.17
C LYS A 48 -18.52 -12.34 10.21
N GLN A 49 -18.83 -11.05 10.39
CA GLN A 49 -20.20 -10.56 10.41
C GLN A 49 -20.92 -10.84 9.08
N ILE A 50 -20.25 -10.67 7.94
CA ILE A 50 -20.79 -11.00 6.61
C ILE A 50 -21.04 -12.51 6.50
N ALA A 51 -20.07 -13.34 6.90
CA ALA A 51 -20.18 -14.79 6.84
C ALA A 51 -21.38 -15.30 7.67
N ASP A 52 -21.50 -14.79 8.90
CA ASP A 52 -22.62 -15.16 9.80
C ASP A 52 -23.96 -14.72 9.23
N GLY A 53 -24.08 -13.48 8.75
CA GLY A 53 -25.30 -12.95 8.14
C GLY A 53 -25.75 -13.70 6.88
N LEU A 54 -24.81 -14.27 6.14
CA LEU A 54 -25.07 -15.07 4.93
C LEU A 54 -25.10 -16.58 5.19
N CYS A 55 -24.92 -17.02 6.43
CA CYS A 55 -24.80 -18.44 6.80
C CYS A 55 -23.71 -19.17 6.00
N CYS A 56 -22.60 -18.48 5.70
CA CYS A 56 -21.47 -19.06 4.99
C CYS A 56 -20.68 -19.98 5.94
N LEU A 57 -20.41 -21.20 5.50
CA LEU A 57 -19.66 -22.17 6.31
C LEU A 57 -18.23 -21.69 6.54
N PRO A 58 -17.64 -21.87 7.75
CA PRO A 58 -16.30 -21.41 8.07
C PRO A 58 -15.23 -21.86 7.05
N GLY A 59 -15.27 -23.11 6.60
CA GLY A 59 -14.33 -23.63 5.60
C GLY A 59 -14.42 -22.97 4.21
N ASN A 60 -15.43 -22.14 3.96
CA ASN A 60 -15.62 -21.38 2.73
C ASN A 60 -15.29 -19.89 2.90
N VAL A 61 -14.88 -19.48 4.11
CA VAL A 61 -14.44 -18.11 4.41
C VAL A 61 -12.93 -18.04 4.29
N HIS A 62 -12.45 -17.09 3.50
CA HIS A 62 -11.03 -16.88 3.22
C HIS A 62 -10.64 -15.46 3.61
N ALA A 63 -9.52 -15.31 4.30
CA ALA A 63 -9.06 -14.02 4.77
C ALA A 63 -7.54 -13.88 4.63
N ILE A 64 -7.07 -12.67 4.35
CA ILE A 64 -5.64 -12.37 4.25
C ILE A 64 -5.36 -11.13 5.10
N GLU A 65 -4.32 -11.19 5.93
CA GLU A 65 -3.86 -10.05 6.73
C GLU A 65 -2.33 -9.94 6.67
N LEU A 66 -1.85 -8.73 6.41
CA LEU A 66 -0.43 -8.43 6.30
C LEU A 66 0.25 -8.36 7.66
N SER A 67 -0.41 -7.78 8.67
CA SER A 67 0.13 -7.62 10.01
C SER A 67 0.13 -8.94 10.78
N ASP A 68 1.27 -9.28 11.36
CA ASP A 68 1.40 -10.47 12.21
C ASP A 68 0.51 -10.37 13.45
N ILE A 69 0.52 -9.21 14.11
CA ILE A 69 -0.27 -8.97 15.35
C ILE A 69 -1.76 -9.11 15.05
N ARG A 70 -2.30 -8.41 14.06
CA ARG A 70 -3.71 -8.52 13.70
C ARG A 70 -4.08 -9.90 13.16
N GLY A 71 -3.12 -10.58 12.54
CA GLY A 71 -3.30 -11.92 12.05
C GLY A 71 -3.53 -12.97 13.14
N VAL A 72 -2.94 -12.81 14.31
CA VAL A 72 -3.23 -13.66 15.48
C VAL A 72 -4.68 -13.44 15.91
N GLU A 73 -5.11 -12.21 16.13
CA GLU A 73 -6.48 -11.86 16.48
C GLU A 73 -7.48 -12.35 15.41
N CYS A 74 -7.14 -12.17 14.13
CA CYS A 74 -7.96 -12.64 13.02
C CYS A 74 -8.19 -14.16 13.04
N LYS A 75 -7.17 -14.96 13.33
CA LYS A 75 -7.28 -16.42 13.43
C LYS A 75 -8.17 -16.86 14.57
N GLU A 76 -8.21 -16.11 15.67
CA GLU A 76 -9.13 -16.34 16.78
C GLU A 76 -10.57 -16.02 16.42
N VAL A 77 -10.82 -14.83 15.81
CA VAL A 77 -12.15 -14.39 15.36
C VAL A 77 -12.69 -15.30 14.26
N LEU A 78 -11.84 -15.74 13.33
CA LEU A 78 -12.19 -16.59 12.19
C LEU A 78 -11.82 -18.06 12.43
N ALA A 79 -12.05 -18.57 13.64
CA ALA A 79 -11.78 -19.97 13.95
C ALA A 79 -12.48 -20.93 12.97
N GLY A 80 -11.74 -21.85 12.40
CA GLY A 80 -12.20 -22.79 11.38
C GLY A 80 -12.27 -22.23 9.94
N CYS A 81 -11.94 -20.95 9.72
CA CYS A 81 -11.81 -20.32 8.43
C CYS A 81 -10.38 -20.47 7.87
N ARG A 82 -10.21 -20.13 6.60
CA ARG A 82 -8.90 -20.17 5.93
C ARG A 82 -8.25 -18.79 5.99
N VAL A 83 -7.29 -18.61 6.90
CA VAL A 83 -6.60 -17.32 7.12
C VAL A 83 -5.14 -17.43 6.72
N LEU A 84 -4.67 -16.54 5.84
CA LEU A 84 -3.26 -16.35 5.51
C LEU A 84 -2.74 -15.12 6.26
N SER A 85 -1.86 -15.31 7.22
CA SER A 85 -1.22 -14.24 7.98
C SER A 85 0.08 -14.73 8.63
N PRO A 86 1.15 -13.90 8.66
CA PRO A 86 1.27 -12.64 7.91
C PRO A 86 1.43 -12.89 6.41
N CYS A 87 0.61 -12.22 5.61
CA CYS A 87 0.66 -12.34 4.15
C CYS A 87 0.18 -11.07 3.46
N ALA A 88 0.95 -10.56 2.52
CA ALA A 88 0.46 -9.53 1.62
C ALA A 88 -0.50 -10.15 0.58
N PHE A 89 -1.50 -9.39 0.16
CA PHE A 89 -2.43 -9.89 -0.86
C PHE A 89 -1.69 -10.32 -2.14
N GLU A 90 -0.70 -9.55 -2.59
CA GLU A 90 0.13 -9.87 -3.75
C GLU A 90 0.98 -11.14 -3.55
N GLY A 91 1.36 -11.43 -2.30
CA GLY A 91 2.15 -12.60 -1.93
C GLY A 91 1.35 -13.90 -1.76
N ALA A 92 0.04 -13.86 -1.95
CA ALA A 92 -0.81 -15.03 -1.85
C ALA A 92 -1.01 -15.70 -3.21
N ALA A 93 -0.76 -17.00 -3.30
CA ALA A 93 -1.12 -17.81 -4.46
C ALA A 93 -2.56 -18.30 -4.32
N ILE A 94 -3.44 -17.78 -5.17
CA ILE A 94 -4.88 -18.04 -5.10
C ILE A 94 -5.38 -18.43 -6.47
N THR A 95 -6.18 -19.50 -6.53
CA THR A 95 -6.84 -19.91 -7.78
C THR A 95 -7.82 -18.84 -8.24
N SER A 96 -7.69 -18.42 -9.50
CA SER A 96 -8.60 -17.44 -10.11
C SER A 96 -10.05 -17.95 -10.20
N HIS A 97 -10.99 -17.02 -10.27
CA HIS A 97 -12.43 -17.32 -10.47
C HIS A 97 -13.05 -18.24 -9.41
N SER A 98 -12.59 -18.15 -8.15
CA SER A 98 -13.02 -19.04 -7.08
C SER A 98 -14.09 -18.45 -6.16
N PHE A 99 -14.16 -17.14 -5.99
CA PHE A 99 -15.03 -16.54 -4.98
C PHE A 99 -16.36 -16.05 -5.55
N GLY A 100 -17.45 -16.39 -4.85
CA GLY A 100 -18.79 -15.87 -5.14
C GLY A 100 -18.99 -14.45 -4.58
N LEU A 101 -18.32 -14.12 -3.47
CA LEU A 101 -18.32 -12.78 -2.87
C LEU A 101 -16.89 -12.37 -2.52
N MET A 102 -16.53 -11.15 -2.89
CA MET A 102 -15.33 -10.47 -2.45
C MET A 102 -15.73 -9.24 -1.64
N TYR A 103 -15.43 -9.25 -0.35
CA TYR A 103 -15.47 -8.05 0.47
C TYR A 103 -14.08 -7.44 0.45
N LEU A 104 -13.97 -6.19 0.02
CA LEU A 104 -12.72 -5.52 -0.24
C LEU A 104 -12.71 -4.17 0.48
N ASN A 105 -11.94 -4.06 1.57
CA ASN A 105 -11.72 -2.80 2.29
C ASN A 105 -10.21 -2.54 2.40
N PRO A 106 -9.55 -2.14 1.30
CA PRO A 106 -8.10 -1.97 1.26
C PRO A 106 -7.66 -0.75 2.06
N PRO A 107 -6.37 -0.66 2.40
CA PRO A 107 -5.82 0.56 2.97
C PRO A 107 -5.97 1.73 2.00
N TYR A 108 -6.36 2.91 2.52
CA TYR A 108 -6.49 4.13 1.73
C TYR A 108 -5.14 4.82 1.64
N SER A 109 -4.56 4.90 0.44
CA SER A 109 -3.24 5.49 0.22
C SER A 109 -3.12 6.07 -1.18
N ASP A 110 -2.46 7.21 -1.28
CA ASP A 110 -2.37 7.95 -2.54
C ASP A 110 -1.36 7.40 -3.56
N GLU A 111 -0.40 6.53 -3.14
CA GLU A 111 0.62 6.02 -4.08
C GLU A 111 1.25 4.69 -3.64
N ILE A 112 1.22 3.71 -4.54
CA ILE A 112 2.28 2.69 -4.69
C ILE A 112 3.24 3.25 -5.75
N GLY A 113 4.54 3.20 -5.53
CA GLY A 113 5.57 3.80 -6.38
C GLY A 113 5.27 3.76 -7.88
N GLY A 114 4.84 4.89 -8.43
CA GLY A 114 4.41 5.03 -9.82
C GLY A 114 3.09 5.78 -10.04
N GLY A 115 2.43 6.26 -8.97
CA GLY A 115 1.20 7.06 -9.08
C GLY A 115 -0.11 6.26 -9.14
N GLU A 116 -0.06 4.93 -9.04
CA GLU A 116 -1.25 4.08 -8.97
C GLU A 116 -1.76 4.00 -7.53
N ARG A 117 -3.07 4.12 -7.35
CA ARG A 117 -3.69 4.01 -6.02
C ARG A 117 -3.72 2.55 -5.54
N VAL A 118 -3.51 2.37 -4.23
CA VAL A 118 -3.56 1.03 -3.59
C VAL A 118 -4.91 0.37 -3.83
N GLU A 119 -5.99 1.13 -3.67
CA GLU A 119 -7.37 0.64 -3.84
C GLU A 119 -7.59 0.08 -5.26
N TYR A 120 -6.99 0.70 -6.27
CA TYR A 120 -7.11 0.24 -7.65
C TYR A 120 -6.33 -1.06 -7.90
N ALA A 121 -5.11 -1.17 -7.38
CA ALA A 121 -4.32 -2.41 -7.47
C ALA A 121 -5.05 -3.60 -6.81
N PHE A 122 -5.67 -3.37 -5.64
CA PHE A 122 -6.50 -4.37 -4.96
C PHE A 122 -7.72 -4.77 -5.81
N LEU A 123 -8.41 -3.80 -6.41
CA LEU A 123 -9.56 -4.06 -7.30
C LEU A 123 -9.16 -4.91 -8.50
N LEU A 124 -8.06 -4.60 -9.17
CA LEU A 124 -7.55 -5.37 -10.33
C LEU A 124 -7.35 -6.84 -9.97
N ARG A 125 -6.73 -7.10 -8.82
CA ARG A 125 -6.48 -8.46 -8.36
C ARG A 125 -7.77 -9.15 -7.91
N ALA A 126 -8.61 -8.50 -7.12
CA ALA A 126 -9.90 -9.02 -6.68
C ALA A 126 -10.80 -9.41 -7.86
N THR A 127 -10.81 -8.61 -8.92
CA THR A 127 -11.55 -8.91 -10.15
C THR A 127 -11.16 -10.26 -10.75
N ARG A 128 -9.88 -10.64 -10.73
CA ARG A 128 -9.41 -11.94 -11.26
C ARG A 128 -9.85 -13.11 -10.39
N LEU A 129 -10.00 -12.91 -9.08
CA LEU A 129 -10.32 -13.94 -8.11
C LEU A 129 -11.82 -14.21 -8.01
N LEU A 130 -12.67 -13.22 -8.28
CA LEU A 130 -14.12 -13.39 -8.37
C LEU A 130 -14.49 -14.34 -9.51
N CYS A 131 -15.42 -15.26 -9.28
CA CYS A 131 -16.02 -16.06 -10.34
C CYS A 131 -16.97 -15.22 -11.22
N THR A 132 -17.37 -15.74 -12.36
CA THR A 132 -18.40 -15.11 -13.20
C THR A 132 -19.70 -14.96 -12.42
N LYS A 133 -20.34 -13.79 -12.48
CA LYS A 133 -21.48 -13.37 -11.66
C LYS A 133 -21.16 -13.20 -10.17
N GLY A 134 -19.89 -13.36 -9.74
CA GLY A 134 -19.46 -13.08 -8.37
C GLY A 134 -19.74 -11.62 -8.00
N VAL A 135 -20.06 -11.40 -6.74
CA VAL A 135 -20.40 -10.09 -6.19
C VAL A 135 -19.17 -9.44 -5.58
N LEU A 136 -18.92 -8.20 -5.95
CA LEU A 136 -17.94 -7.33 -5.31
C LEU A 136 -18.66 -6.42 -4.32
N ALA A 137 -18.18 -6.36 -3.08
CA ALA A 137 -18.53 -5.36 -2.08
C ALA A 137 -17.24 -4.59 -1.74
N PHE A 138 -17.06 -3.43 -2.37
CA PHE A 138 -15.81 -2.66 -2.32
C PHE A 138 -16.00 -1.38 -1.50
N VAL A 139 -15.36 -1.33 -0.34
CA VAL A 139 -15.39 -0.20 0.60
C VAL A 139 -14.27 0.75 0.27
N LEU A 140 -14.59 2.02 0.08
CA LEU A 140 -13.62 3.08 -0.17
C LEU A 140 -14.26 4.47 0.03
N PRO A 141 -13.47 5.53 0.20
CA PRO A 141 -13.98 6.88 0.24
C PRO A 141 -14.66 7.28 -1.09
N GLU A 142 -15.81 7.94 -1.04
CA GLU A 142 -16.57 8.33 -2.24
C GLU A 142 -15.75 9.19 -3.21
N TYR A 143 -14.89 10.08 -2.70
CA TYR A 143 -14.05 10.92 -3.54
C TYR A 143 -13.05 10.12 -4.40
N VAL A 144 -12.63 8.94 -3.93
CA VAL A 144 -11.74 8.05 -4.68
C VAL A 144 -12.46 7.48 -5.90
N VAL A 145 -13.71 7.00 -5.70
CA VAL A 145 -14.52 6.50 -6.81
C VAL A 145 -14.75 7.56 -7.86
N ARG A 146 -14.99 8.81 -7.44
CA ARG A 146 -15.28 9.93 -8.35
C ARG A 146 -14.04 10.49 -9.04
N GLY A 147 -12.88 10.41 -8.40
CA GLY A 147 -11.62 11.01 -8.86
C GLY A 147 -10.75 10.12 -9.74
N ASP A 148 -10.87 8.80 -9.63
CA ASP A 148 -10.02 7.85 -10.35
C ASP A 148 -10.71 7.33 -11.62
N SER A 149 -10.28 7.85 -12.76
CA SER A 149 -10.83 7.49 -14.09
C SER A 149 -10.50 6.05 -14.50
N ASP A 150 -9.35 5.51 -14.07
CA ASP A 150 -8.94 4.15 -14.43
C ASP A 150 -9.72 3.12 -13.62
N MET A 151 -9.94 3.39 -12.34
CA MET A 151 -10.83 2.58 -11.49
C MET A 151 -12.25 2.57 -12.03
N GLN A 152 -12.82 3.74 -12.39
CA GLN A 152 -14.16 3.83 -12.97
C GLN A 152 -14.25 3.04 -14.27
N ARG A 153 -13.28 3.19 -15.17
CA ARG A 153 -13.21 2.46 -16.44
C ARG A 153 -13.13 0.96 -16.20
N HIS A 154 -12.33 0.52 -15.22
CA HIS A 154 -12.21 -0.89 -14.87
C HIS A 154 -13.53 -1.46 -14.31
N LEU A 155 -14.17 -0.74 -13.38
CA LEU A 155 -15.47 -1.13 -12.83
C LEU A 155 -16.52 -1.27 -13.93
N MET A 156 -16.67 -0.27 -14.79
CA MET A 156 -17.66 -0.27 -15.87
C MET A 156 -17.39 -1.38 -16.89
N ALA A 157 -16.14 -1.67 -17.22
CA ALA A 157 -15.78 -2.70 -18.18
C ALA A 157 -16.04 -4.13 -17.63
N ASN A 158 -15.68 -4.37 -16.38
CA ASN A 158 -15.64 -5.72 -15.80
C ASN A 158 -16.88 -6.08 -14.97
N PHE A 159 -17.67 -5.10 -14.57
CA PHE A 159 -18.84 -5.30 -13.71
C PHE A 159 -20.11 -4.74 -14.35
N ARG A 160 -21.24 -5.21 -13.85
CA ARG A 160 -22.59 -4.77 -14.20
C ARG A 160 -23.41 -4.56 -12.93
N GLN A 161 -24.58 -3.95 -13.04
CA GLN A 161 -25.44 -3.65 -11.89
C GLN A 161 -24.65 -2.93 -10.78
N ILE A 162 -23.84 -1.94 -11.16
CA ILE A 162 -23.00 -1.20 -10.22
C ILE A 162 -23.88 -0.25 -9.44
N SER A 163 -23.86 -0.32 -8.12
CA SER A 163 -24.52 0.63 -7.23
C SER A 163 -23.58 1.11 -6.13
N MET A 164 -23.92 2.23 -5.52
CA MET A 164 -23.18 2.83 -4.42
C MET A 164 -24.08 2.96 -3.20
N LEU A 165 -23.69 2.31 -2.10
CA LEU A 165 -24.31 2.43 -0.80
C LEU A 165 -23.39 3.27 0.11
N ARG A 166 -23.86 4.42 0.60
CA ARG A 166 -23.10 5.19 1.61
C ARG A 166 -23.30 4.59 2.98
N PHE A 167 -22.23 4.51 3.76
CA PHE A 167 -22.35 4.16 5.16
C PHE A 167 -23.14 5.26 5.93
N PRO A 168 -23.80 4.91 7.06
CA PRO A 168 -24.45 5.88 7.93
C PRO A 168 -23.48 6.99 8.33
N GLU A 169 -23.98 8.23 8.43
CA GLU A 169 -23.11 9.42 8.65
C GLU A 169 -22.26 9.30 9.91
N GLU A 170 -22.83 8.76 10.98
CA GLU A 170 -22.15 8.50 12.24
C GLU A 170 -21.02 7.46 12.16
N HIS A 171 -20.98 6.63 11.10
CA HIS A 171 -20.04 5.52 10.94
C HIS A 171 -19.12 5.66 9.71
N ARG A 172 -19.18 6.80 9.00
CA ARG A 172 -18.31 7.08 7.84
C ARG A 172 -17.31 8.18 8.11
N LYS A 173 -16.23 7.84 8.79
CA LYS A 173 -15.19 8.81 9.19
C LYS A 173 -14.47 9.48 8.00
N TYR A 174 -14.40 8.80 6.87
CA TYR A 174 -13.71 9.23 5.66
C TYR A 174 -14.65 9.33 4.46
N ASP A 175 -15.94 9.56 4.69
CA ASP A 175 -16.99 9.52 3.66
C ASP A 175 -17.01 8.20 2.88
N GLU A 176 -16.87 7.07 3.62
CA GLU A 176 -16.87 5.75 3.03
C GLU A 176 -18.21 5.39 2.41
N CYS A 177 -18.11 4.73 1.28
CA CYS A 177 -19.22 4.06 0.60
C CYS A 177 -18.81 2.62 0.25
N VAL A 178 -19.80 1.81 -0.07
CA VAL A 178 -19.63 0.48 -0.63
C VAL A 178 -20.09 0.49 -2.07
N ILE A 179 -19.21 0.12 -2.99
CA ILE A 179 -19.59 -0.23 -4.36
C ILE A 179 -20.02 -1.69 -4.37
N LEU A 180 -21.28 -1.94 -4.69
CA LEU A 180 -21.81 -3.27 -4.95
C LEU A 180 -21.90 -3.48 -6.46
N ALA A 181 -21.39 -4.60 -6.96
CA ALA A 181 -21.35 -4.87 -8.37
C ALA A 181 -21.24 -6.36 -8.69
N VAL A 182 -21.77 -6.78 -9.83
CA VAL A 182 -21.71 -8.17 -10.31
C VAL A 182 -20.67 -8.30 -11.41
N LYS A 183 -19.72 -9.22 -11.25
CA LYS A 183 -18.70 -9.48 -12.25
C LYS A 183 -19.27 -10.02 -13.54
N ARG A 184 -18.86 -9.44 -14.68
CA ARG A 184 -19.16 -9.93 -16.02
C ARG A 184 -18.34 -11.17 -16.34
N GLY A 185 -18.84 -12.02 -17.23
CA GLY A 185 -18.07 -13.12 -17.80
C GLY A 185 -17.01 -12.64 -18.78
N THR A 186 -17.30 -11.56 -19.51
CA THR A 186 -16.42 -10.93 -20.48
C THR A 186 -16.48 -9.41 -20.28
N PRO A 187 -15.33 -8.71 -20.25
CA PRO A 187 -15.30 -7.25 -20.19
C PRO A 187 -16.03 -6.62 -21.40
N VAL A 188 -16.60 -5.44 -21.18
CA VAL A 188 -17.22 -4.65 -22.25
C VAL A 188 -16.47 -3.35 -22.49
N THR A 189 -16.63 -2.79 -23.69
CA THR A 189 -16.11 -1.46 -24.02
C THR A 189 -16.97 -0.37 -23.38
N SER A 190 -16.43 0.84 -23.25
CA SER A 190 -17.07 1.96 -22.56
C SER A 190 -18.44 2.36 -23.12
N ASP A 191 -18.65 2.18 -24.42
CA ASP A 191 -19.93 2.43 -25.11
C ASP A 191 -21.06 1.46 -24.71
N LYS A 192 -20.70 0.28 -24.20
CA LYS A 192 -21.61 -0.77 -23.71
C LYS A 192 -21.69 -0.84 -22.19
N ALA A 193 -21.02 0.05 -21.48
CA ALA A 193 -21.01 0.09 -20.04
C ALA A 193 -22.36 0.60 -19.50
N GLU A 194 -22.83 -0.05 -18.45
CA GLU A 194 -24.03 0.36 -17.73
C GLU A 194 -23.73 1.56 -16.83
N ARG A 195 -24.72 2.44 -16.63
CA ARG A 195 -24.61 3.52 -15.63
C ARG A 195 -24.74 2.94 -14.22
N ILE A 196 -24.19 3.66 -13.24
CA ILE A 196 -24.41 3.35 -11.83
C ILE A 196 -25.92 3.42 -11.56
N LEU A 197 -26.42 2.37 -10.90
CA LEU A 197 -27.84 2.29 -10.56
C LEU A 197 -28.22 3.36 -9.53
N PRO A 198 -29.39 4.00 -9.66
CA PRO A 198 -29.84 4.99 -8.69
C PRO A 198 -30.16 4.36 -7.32
N ASP A 199 -30.68 3.14 -7.32
CA ASP A 199 -31.03 2.37 -6.13
C ASP A 199 -30.11 1.18 -5.96
N VAL A 200 -29.96 0.70 -4.73
CA VAL A 200 -29.13 -0.47 -4.41
C VAL A 200 -30.03 -1.72 -4.42
N PRO A 201 -29.93 -2.58 -5.44
CA PRO A 201 -30.71 -3.81 -5.49
C PRO A 201 -30.18 -4.87 -4.54
N VAL A 202 -30.86 -6.02 -4.52
CA VAL A 202 -30.31 -7.24 -3.91
C VAL A 202 -29.46 -7.97 -4.93
N TYR A 203 -28.26 -8.37 -4.51
CA TYR A 203 -27.28 -9.06 -5.32
C TYR A 203 -27.26 -10.55 -4.99
N ASP A 204 -27.55 -11.38 -5.97
CA ASP A 204 -27.48 -12.83 -5.83
C ASP A 204 -26.04 -13.30 -5.93
N ILE A 205 -25.53 -13.86 -4.84
CA ILE A 205 -24.21 -14.46 -4.80
C ILE A 205 -24.30 -15.81 -5.53
N PRO A 206 -23.43 -16.09 -6.51
CA PRO A 206 -23.45 -17.37 -7.21
C PRO A 206 -22.86 -18.48 -6.35
N GLU A 207 -23.27 -19.71 -6.64
CA GLU A 207 -22.54 -20.89 -6.17
C GLU A 207 -21.09 -20.82 -6.65
N SER A 208 -20.17 -21.16 -5.77
CA SER A 208 -18.75 -21.15 -6.08
C SER A 208 -18.00 -22.20 -5.28
N ARG A 209 -16.84 -22.60 -5.79
CA ARG A 209 -15.99 -23.59 -5.13
C ARG A 209 -14.84 -22.90 -4.44
N ASN A 210 -14.39 -23.48 -3.33
CA ASN A 210 -13.16 -23.03 -2.69
C ASN A 210 -12.01 -23.07 -3.68
N PRO A 211 -11.08 -22.10 -3.61
CA PRO A 211 -9.86 -22.11 -4.40
C PRO A 211 -9.07 -23.41 -4.11
N SER A 212 -8.63 -24.07 -5.15
CA SER A 212 -7.76 -25.24 -5.01
C SER A 212 -6.38 -24.86 -4.46
N ARG A 213 -5.97 -23.62 -4.70
CA ARG A 213 -4.75 -23.02 -4.14
C ARG A 213 -5.13 -21.76 -3.37
N PHE A 214 -4.84 -21.72 -2.08
CA PHE A 214 -4.96 -20.57 -1.20
C PHE A 214 -3.86 -20.67 -0.16
N GLU A 215 -2.68 -20.13 -0.49
CA GLU A 215 -1.47 -20.28 0.30
C GLU A 215 -0.56 -19.06 0.15
N LYS A 216 0.26 -18.81 1.15
CA LYS A 216 1.34 -17.83 1.09
C LYS A 216 2.45 -18.39 0.19
N VAL A 217 2.94 -17.53 -0.72
CA VAL A 217 4.14 -17.88 -1.49
C VAL A 217 5.35 -17.58 -0.61
N GLU A 218 6.02 -18.61 -0.17
CA GLU A 218 7.31 -18.51 0.51
C GLU A 218 8.42 -18.82 -0.49
N LEU A 219 9.27 -17.82 -0.71
CA LEU A 219 10.46 -18.01 -1.52
C LEU A 219 11.61 -18.41 -0.61
N THR A 220 12.33 -19.43 -0.99
CA THR A 220 13.60 -19.79 -0.35
C THR A 220 14.65 -18.71 -0.63
N ASP A 221 15.64 -18.57 0.24
CA ASP A 221 16.75 -17.63 0.03
C ASP A 221 17.43 -17.84 -1.33
N THR A 222 17.55 -19.07 -1.77
CA THR A 222 18.14 -19.44 -3.07
C THR A 222 17.27 -18.90 -4.23
N GLU A 223 15.95 -19.02 -4.15
CA GLU A 223 15.03 -18.49 -5.17
C GLU A 223 15.05 -16.95 -5.18
N VAL A 224 15.06 -16.30 -3.99
CA VAL A 224 15.21 -14.86 -3.88
C VAL A 224 16.50 -14.38 -4.52
N LEU A 225 17.63 -15.02 -4.23
CA LEU A 225 18.92 -14.71 -4.84
C LEU A 225 18.92 -14.91 -6.35
N SER A 226 18.27 -15.98 -6.84
CA SER A 226 18.12 -16.25 -8.27
C SER A 226 17.29 -15.16 -8.97
N ILE A 227 16.15 -14.80 -8.39
CA ILE A 227 15.29 -13.74 -8.92
C ILE A 227 16.02 -12.40 -8.94
N LEU A 228 16.72 -12.06 -7.86
CA LEU A 228 17.53 -10.85 -7.78
C LEU A 228 18.66 -10.87 -8.80
N ALA A 229 19.36 -12.00 -8.97
CA ALA A 229 20.44 -12.13 -9.95
C ALA A 229 19.96 -11.90 -11.39
N ASN A 230 18.76 -12.32 -11.72
CA ASN A 230 18.17 -12.22 -13.05
C ASN A 230 17.30 -10.97 -13.25
N SER A 231 17.10 -10.15 -12.21
CA SER A 231 16.29 -8.95 -12.28
C SER A 231 16.82 -7.95 -13.31
N PRO A 232 15.99 -7.46 -14.25
CA PRO A 232 16.38 -6.37 -15.14
C PRO A 232 16.79 -5.10 -14.39
N LEU A 233 16.12 -4.81 -13.25
CA LEU A 233 16.46 -3.69 -12.39
C LEU A 233 17.87 -3.83 -11.81
N ARG A 234 18.21 -5.02 -11.29
CA ARG A 234 19.58 -5.27 -10.82
C ARG A 234 20.59 -5.09 -11.95
N ARG A 235 20.32 -5.61 -13.14
CA ARG A 235 21.21 -5.40 -14.29
C ARG A 235 21.37 -3.93 -14.61
N SER A 236 20.31 -3.13 -14.62
CA SER A 236 20.39 -1.69 -14.90
C SER A 236 21.13 -0.91 -13.82
N LEU A 237 21.04 -1.35 -12.55
CA LEU A 237 21.71 -0.71 -11.41
C LEU A 237 23.18 -1.14 -11.27
N LEU A 238 23.49 -2.41 -11.59
CA LEU A 238 24.83 -2.98 -11.38
C LEU A 238 25.64 -3.10 -12.67
N THR A 239 25.05 -2.86 -13.85
CA THR A 239 25.87 -2.70 -15.06
C THR A 239 26.73 -1.47 -14.84
N PRO A 240 28.06 -1.60 -14.83
CA PRO A 240 28.92 -0.43 -14.80
C PRO A 240 28.49 0.43 -15.99
N LYS A 241 27.92 1.60 -15.72
CA LYS A 241 27.87 2.63 -16.76
C LYS A 241 29.31 2.86 -17.11
N ASP A 242 29.68 2.75 -18.38
CA ASP A 242 31.03 3.08 -18.84
C ASP A 242 31.40 4.43 -18.23
N MET A 243 32.16 4.36 -17.14
CA MET A 243 32.57 5.55 -16.38
C MET A 243 33.55 6.41 -17.18
N ASP A 244 34.01 5.88 -18.32
CA ASP A 244 34.92 6.59 -19.22
C ASP A 244 34.28 7.75 -19.99
N VAL A 245 32.96 7.90 -19.91
CA VAL A 245 32.19 8.93 -20.66
C VAL A 245 31.33 9.81 -19.75
N VAL A 246 31.56 9.88 -18.46
CA VAL A 246 30.91 10.93 -17.66
C VAL A 246 31.59 12.26 -17.97
N PRO A 247 30.97 13.17 -18.73
CA PRO A 247 31.57 14.46 -18.98
C PRO A 247 31.77 15.14 -17.63
N ARG A 248 33.00 15.57 -17.36
CA ARG A 248 33.28 16.35 -16.15
C ARG A 248 32.39 17.57 -16.16
N PRO A 249 31.64 17.85 -15.08
CA PRO A 249 30.79 19.02 -15.05
C PRO A 249 31.65 20.26 -15.32
N PRO A 250 31.17 21.18 -16.15
CA PRO A 250 31.93 22.37 -16.54
C PRO A 250 32.23 23.32 -15.37
N ILE A 251 31.56 23.10 -14.24
CA ILE A 251 31.70 23.90 -13.02
C ILE A 251 31.89 22.92 -11.85
N PRO A 252 32.77 23.24 -10.87
CA PRO A 252 32.94 22.44 -9.66
C PRO A 252 31.60 22.21 -8.97
N LEU A 253 31.37 20.99 -8.49
CA LEU A 253 30.13 20.65 -7.79
C LEU A 253 30.00 21.49 -6.51
N GLY A 254 28.97 22.28 -6.40
CA GLY A 254 28.59 22.93 -5.14
C GLY A 254 28.04 21.94 -4.12
N ALA A 255 27.97 22.36 -2.85
CA ALA A 255 27.50 21.51 -1.73
C ALA A 255 26.12 20.84 -1.99
N GLY A 256 25.22 21.53 -2.67
CA GLY A 256 23.91 20.98 -3.06
C GLY A 256 24.02 19.84 -4.06
N HIS A 257 24.89 19.94 -5.05
CA HIS A 257 25.12 18.88 -6.03
C HIS A 257 25.78 17.65 -5.39
N THR A 258 26.75 17.89 -4.50
CA THR A 258 27.39 16.81 -3.72
C THR A 258 26.38 16.10 -2.83
N SER A 259 25.48 16.85 -2.19
CA SER A 259 24.39 16.29 -1.36
C SER A 259 23.44 15.40 -2.18
N LEU A 260 23.11 15.79 -3.41
CA LEU A 260 22.27 14.98 -4.31
C LEU A 260 22.98 13.70 -4.76
N LEU A 261 24.28 13.76 -5.07
CA LEU A 261 25.07 12.58 -5.42
C LEU A 261 25.17 11.60 -4.25
N VAL A 262 25.38 12.11 -3.04
CA VAL A 262 25.37 11.31 -1.81
C VAL A 262 23.99 10.69 -1.57
N ALA A 263 22.93 11.47 -1.70
CA ALA A 263 21.56 11.00 -1.50
C ALA A 263 21.12 9.95 -2.53
N SER A 264 21.64 10.03 -3.76
CA SER A 264 21.38 9.05 -4.82
C SER A 264 22.20 7.75 -4.71
N GLY A 265 23.11 7.65 -3.71
CA GLY A 265 23.98 6.48 -3.52
C GLY A 265 25.07 6.35 -4.60
N GLN A 266 25.31 7.38 -5.40
CA GLN A 266 26.34 7.31 -6.45
C GLN A 266 27.78 7.31 -5.88
N LEU A 267 27.94 7.65 -4.61
CA LEU A 267 29.22 7.54 -3.90
C LEU A 267 29.34 6.25 -3.07
N ASP A 268 28.35 5.37 -3.12
CA ASP A 268 28.39 4.08 -2.43
C ASP A 268 29.20 3.06 -3.24
N GLY A 269 30.09 2.34 -2.58
CA GLY A 269 30.83 1.27 -3.22
C GLY A 269 32.23 1.06 -2.68
N ILE A 270 33.02 0.29 -3.43
CA ILE A 270 34.44 0.03 -3.11
C ILE A 270 35.29 0.97 -3.93
N VAL A 271 35.98 1.88 -3.24
CA VAL A 271 36.99 2.76 -3.83
C VAL A 271 38.35 2.07 -3.73
N ARG A 272 39.08 2.07 -4.84
CA ARG A 272 40.46 1.49 -4.94
C ARG A 272 41.40 2.56 -5.37
N PRO A 273 42.04 3.27 -4.42
CA PRO A 273 43.09 4.24 -4.73
C PRO A 273 44.32 3.52 -5.29
N GLU A 274 45.13 4.22 -6.11
CA GLU A 274 46.28 3.60 -6.77
C GLU A 274 47.36 3.09 -5.80
N ASN A 275 47.52 3.69 -4.62
CA ASN A 275 48.57 3.38 -3.66
C ASN A 275 48.08 3.04 -2.26
N GLU A 276 46.78 2.78 -2.08
CA GLU A 276 46.19 2.49 -0.79
C GLU A 276 45.28 1.26 -0.88
N PRO A 277 45.03 0.54 0.24
CA PRO A 277 44.11 -0.57 0.25
C PRO A 277 42.66 -0.10 -0.07
N PRO A 278 41.83 -0.98 -0.62
CA PRO A 278 40.48 -0.64 -0.97
C PRO A 278 39.67 -0.24 0.27
N HIS A 279 38.77 0.76 0.11
CA HIS A 279 37.88 1.23 1.15
C HIS A 279 36.43 1.03 0.71
N VAL A 280 35.54 0.69 1.67
CA VAL A 280 34.10 0.73 1.43
C VAL A 280 33.57 2.11 1.79
N VAL A 281 32.97 2.79 0.84
CA VAL A 281 32.43 4.13 1.01
C VAL A 281 30.92 4.07 0.99
N ARG A 282 30.27 4.76 1.93
CA ARG A 282 28.82 4.94 1.95
C ARG A 282 28.47 6.39 2.23
N GLY A 283 27.67 6.98 1.32
CA GLY A 283 27.12 8.30 1.47
C GLY A 283 25.73 8.28 2.12
N THR A 284 25.47 9.24 3.00
CA THR A 284 24.16 9.52 3.56
C THR A 284 23.92 11.01 3.66
N VAL A 285 22.67 11.40 3.85
CA VAL A 285 22.31 12.81 4.04
C VAL A 285 21.59 12.93 5.38
N ARG A 286 22.06 13.82 6.22
CA ARG A 286 21.37 14.20 7.47
C ARG A 286 20.57 15.48 7.23
N LYS A 287 19.31 15.45 7.57
CA LYS A 287 18.41 16.59 7.58
C LYS A 287 18.27 17.09 9.00
N SER A 288 18.52 18.35 9.24
CA SER A 288 18.32 19.02 10.52
C SER A 288 17.55 20.31 10.34
N GLU A 289 16.75 20.67 11.33
CA GLU A 289 16.04 21.93 11.37
C GLU A 289 16.82 22.92 12.25
N TYR A 290 16.87 24.17 11.82
CA TYR A 290 17.40 25.25 12.61
C TYR A 290 16.46 26.46 12.58
N LEU A 291 16.47 27.24 13.66
CA LEU A 291 15.69 28.47 13.73
C LEU A 291 16.30 29.50 12.77
N ALA A 292 15.62 29.77 11.66
CA ALA A 292 16.11 30.69 10.64
C ALA A 292 15.88 32.15 11.04
N ARG A 293 14.72 32.47 11.62
CA ARG A 293 14.41 33.81 12.11
C ARG A 293 13.20 33.77 13.06
N THR A 294 13.13 34.79 13.92
CA THR A 294 11.99 35.10 14.76
C THR A 294 11.36 36.39 14.30
N GLU A 295 10.08 36.37 13.97
CA GLU A 295 9.30 37.56 13.63
C GLU A 295 8.43 37.93 14.83
N VAL A 296 8.58 39.14 15.33
CA VAL A 296 7.73 39.72 16.39
C VAL A 296 6.84 40.77 15.76
N LYS A 297 5.52 40.59 15.85
CA LYS A 297 4.54 41.60 15.45
C LYS A 297 3.85 42.11 16.68
N GLU A 298 4.03 43.41 16.93
CA GLU A 298 3.35 44.12 18.01
C GLU A 298 2.18 44.91 17.45
N ASN A 299 1.01 44.69 18.00
CA ASN A 299 -0.19 45.52 17.81
C ASN A 299 -0.59 46.12 19.16
N GLU A 300 -1.36 47.20 19.16
CA GLU A 300 -1.78 47.91 20.40
C GLU A 300 -2.44 47.04 21.48
N LYS A 301 -2.80 45.79 21.18
CA LYS A 301 -3.49 44.87 22.11
C LYS A 301 -2.82 43.51 22.27
N SER A 302 -1.80 43.15 21.47
CA SER A 302 -1.14 41.85 21.55
C SER A 302 0.22 41.83 20.85
N THR A 303 1.17 41.07 21.41
CA THR A 303 2.44 40.74 20.78
C THR A 303 2.38 39.31 20.29
N SER A 304 2.66 39.07 19.02
CA SER A 304 2.70 37.75 18.41
C SER A 304 4.14 37.47 17.97
N THR A 305 4.71 36.37 18.46
CA THR A 305 6.04 35.90 18.08
C THR A 305 5.92 34.66 17.19
N THR A 306 6.44 34.75 15.97
CA THR A 306 6.49 33.61 15.02
C THR A 306 7.93 33.18 14.83
N GLN A 307 8.22 31.92 15.14
CA GLN A 307 9.52 31.32 14.88
C GLN A 307 9.45 30.57 13.55
N ILE A 308 10.35 30.91 12.63
CA ILE A 308 10.45 30.33 11.32
C ILE A 308 11.67 29.42 11.31
N TYR A 309 11.44 28.12 11.10
CA TYR A 309 12.49 27.13 10.99
C TYR A 309 12.81 26.86 9.52
N SER A 310 14.07 26.63 9.24
CA SER A 310 14.54 26.19 7.93
C SER A 310 15.29 24.88 8.05
N GLU A 311 15.31 24.15 6.97
CA GLU A 311 15.97 22.84 6.91
C GLU A 311 17.40 22.98 6.37
N ARG A 312 18.33 22.28 7.01
CA ARG A 312 19.70 22.12 6.54
C ARG A 312 19.93 20.67 6.15
N ILE A 313 20.49 20.47 4.96
CA ILE A 313 20.89 19.17 4.46
C ILE A 313 22.41 19.09 4.52
N THR A 314 22.92 18.12 5.30
CA THR A 314 24.37 17.91 5.47
C THR A 314 24.73 16.54 4.91
N PRO A 315 25.60 16.47 3.87
CA PRO A 315 26.10 15.19 3.38
C PRO A 315 27.11 14.61 4.39
N ILE A 316 27.01 13.30 4.62
CA ILE A 316 27.88 12.53 5.48
C ILE A 316 28.41 11.36 4.67
N VAL A 317 29.73 11.21 4.58
CA VAL A 317 30.38 10.07 3.96
C VAL A 317 31.05 9.24 5.04
N ARG A 318 30.74 7.95 5.08
CA ARG A 318 31.44 6.98 5.94
C ARG A 318 32.33 6.10 5.10
N VAL A 319 33.55 5.98 5.53
CA VAL A 319 34.59 5.17 4.88
C VAL A 319 34.98 4.07 5.86
N ALA A 320 34.80 2.81 5.48
CA ALA A 320 35.34 1.68 6.23
C ALA A 320 36.65 1.21 5.59
N THR A 321 37.71 1.22 6.37
CA THR A 321 39.03 0.74 5.94
C THR A 321 39.16 -0.78 6.07
N VAL A 322 40.16 -1.36 5.48
CA VAL A 322 40.47 -2.81 5.57
C VAL A 322 40.73 -3.25 7.00
N ASP A 323 41.28 -2.35 7.83
CA ASP A 323 41.58 -2.62 9.23
C ASP A 323 40.37 -2.50 10.15
N GLY A 324 39.18 -2.23 9.58
CA GLY A 324 37.92 -2.12 10.30
C GLY A 324 37.66 -0.74 10.94
N GLU A 325 38.47 0.24 10.64
CA GLU A 325 38.29 1.63 11.09
C GLU A 325 37.13 2.28 10.28
N ILE A 326 36.28 3.04 10.94
CA ILE A 326 35.19 3.80 10.30
C ILE A 326 35.50 5.30 10.42
N ILE A 327 35.83 5.91 9.31
CA ILE A 327 36.05 7.34 9.21
C ILE A 327 34.78 8.02 8.75
N THR A 328 34.35 9.09 9.43
CA THR A 328 33.20 9.89 9.03
C THR A 328 33.65 11.26 8.56
N ILE A 329 33.29 11.61 7.33
CA ILE A 329 33.61 12.89 6.69
C ILE A 329 32.29 13.66 6.51
N GLY A 330 32.33 14.96 6.82
CA GLY A 330 31.15 15.84 6.62
C GLY A 330 30.22 15.95 7.83
N ALA A 331 30.49 15.30 8.96
CA ALA A 331 29.85 15.64 10.22
C ALA A 331 30.42 16.99 10.71
N ALA A 332 29.64 18.05 10.70
CA ALA A 332 29.97 19.25 11.43
C ALA A 332 30.18 18.86 12.90
N GLN A 333 31.32 19.24 13.48
CA GLN A 333 31.49 19.21 14.94
C GLN A 333 30.30 19.97 15.54
N GLU A 334 29.57 19.32 16.41
CA GLU A 334 28.62 20.02 17.30
C GLU A 334 29.49 20.97 18.13
N GLU A 335 29.50 22.25 17.77
CA GLU A 335 29.88 23.29 18.73
C GLU A 335 28.83 23.14 19.85
N SER A 336 29.31 22.72 20.99
CA SER A 336 28.63 22.78 22.26
C SER A 336 28.40 24.25 22.59
N ASP A 337 27.26 24.78 22.19
CA ASP A 337 26.72 26.01 22.78
C ASP A 337 26.12 25.63 24.15
N GLU A 338 27.01 25.52 25.15
CA GLU A 338 26.65 25.86 26.52
C GLU A 338 26.55 27.40 26.58
N LEU A 339 25.33 27.89 26.69
CA LEU A 339 25.00 29.07 27.50
C LEU A 339 23.46 29.13 27.67
#